data_c3468ededa453768b2894e8ac450e087
#
_entry.id   c3468ededa453768b2894e8ac450e087
#
_cell.length_a   1.000
_cell.length_b   1.000
_cell.length_c   1.000
_cell.angle_alpha   90.00
_cell.angle_beta   90.00
_cell.angle_gamma   90.00
#
_symmetry.space_group_name_H-M   'P 1'
#
loop_
_entity.id
_entity.type
_entity.pdbx_description
1 polymer ?
#
loop_
_entity_poly.entity_id
_entity_poly.type
_entity_poly.pdbx_seq_one_letter_code
_entity_poly.pdbx_strand_id
1 'polypeptide(L)'
;MNRNILIIALVAILGGGAAFFAMSGGGAKQVDVAPQAQAEAETETVAETSDAAVSEITEMTLGNPDAPVKVVEYASFTCSHCGAFHREGFKELKANYIDTGKIHFTYREVYFDRAALWASMVARCGGEEKFFGITDLIY
;
A
#
# COMPACT_ATOMS: atom_id res chain seq x y z
N MET A 1 -35.49 -26.19 24.87
CA MET A 1 -35.89 -25.71 23.54
C MET A 1 -35.96 -26.94 22.65
N ASN A 2 -37.14 -27.31 22.16
CA ASN A 2 -37.37 -28.62 21.52
C ASN A 2 -36.75 -28.64 20.11
N ARG A 3 -35.99 -29.72 19.84
CA ARG A 3 -35.26 -29.97 18.56
C ARG A 3 -36.16 -29.84 17.31
N ASN A 4 -37.45 -30.11 17.44
CA ASN A 4 -38.45 -30.05 16.39
C ASN A 4 -38.83 -28.59 16.02
N ILE A 5 -38.73 -27.65 16.96
CA ILE A 5 -39.00 -26.22 16.71
C ILE A 5 -37.87 -25.58 15.89
N LEU A 6 -36.62 -26.05 16.12
CA LEU A 6 -35.45 -25.62 15.39
C LEU A 6 -35.47 -26.06 13.91
N ILE A 7 -35.97 -27.23 13.62
CA ILE A 7 -36.11 -27.78 12.27
C ILE A 7 -37.18 -27.02 11.47
N ILE A 8 -38.31 -26.69 12.10
CA ILE A 8 -39.42 -25.96 11.46
C ILE A 8 -38.98 -24.51 11.13
N ALA A 9 -38.18 -23.87 12.00
CA ALA A 9 -37.63 -22.55 11.76
C ALA A 9 -36.64 -22.50 10.58
N LEU A 10 -35.80 -23.57 10.44
CA LEU A 10 -34.82 -23.68 9.36
C LEU A 10 -35.46 -23.90 7.97
N VAL A 11 -36.54 -24.67 7.92
CA VAL A 11 -37.28 -24.94 6.67
C VAL A 11 -38.03 -23.68 6.19
N ALA A 12 -38.54 -22.85 7.10
CA ALA A 12 -39.21 -21.60 6.76
C ALA A 12 -38.26 -20.53 6.19
N ILE A 13 -36.99 -20.51 6.60
CA ILE A 13 -35.98 -19.58 6.10
C ILE A 13 -35.47 -19.96 4.70
N LEU A 14 -35.39 -21.28 4.41
CA LEU A 14 -34.90 -21.76 3.11
C LEU A 14 -35.98 -21.77 2.01
N GLY A 15 -37.28 -21.81 2.38
CA GLY A 15 -38.39 -21.81 1.43
C GLY A 15 -38.83 -20.42 0.95
N GLY A 16 -38.51 -19.34 1.67
CA GLY A 16 -38.91 -17.98 1.34
C GLY A 16 -38.03 -17.24 0.32
N GLY A 17 -36.83 -17.74 0.08
CA GLY A 17 -35.84 -17.06 -0.77
C GLY A 17 -36.06 -17.22 -2.30
N ALA A 18 -36.73 -18.27 -2.72
CA ALA A 18 -36.88 -18.57 -4.15
C ALA A 18 -37.99 -17.80 -4.87
N ALA A 19 -38.98 -17.28 -4.15
CA ALA A 19 -40.11 -16.56 -4.74
C ALA A 19 -39.80 -15.04 -4.96
N PHE A 20 -38.83 -14.47 -4.26
CA PHE A 20 -38.49 -13.04 -4.40
C PHE A 20 -37.58 -12.73 -5.60
N PHE A 21 -36.83 -13.75 -6.10
CA PHE A 21 -35.91 -13.54 -7.23
C PHE A 21 -36.58 -13.57 -8.61
N ALA A 22 -37.80 -14.06 -8.70
CA ALA A 22 -38.52 -14.19 -9.99
C ALA A 22 -39.29 -12.91 -10.40
N MET A 23 -39.42 -11.87 -9.55
CA MET A 23 -40.16 -10.65 -9.86
C MET A 23 -39.32 -9.39 -10.08
N SER A 24 -38.00 -9.46 -9.95
CA SER A 24 -37.10 -8.35 -10.30
C SER A 24 -36.48 -8.59 -11.69
N GLY A 25 -37.34 -8.59 -12.71
CA GLY A 25 -36.95 -8.50 -14.10
C GLY A 25 -36.45 -7.08 -14.43
N GLY A 26 -35.28 -6.70 -13.94
CA GLY A 26 -34.57 -5.50 -14.36
C GLY A 26 -33.74 -5.80 -15.61
N GLY A 27 -34.21 -5.30 -16.77
CA GLY A 27 -33.53 -5.45 -18.04
C GLY A 27 -32.08 -4.97 -17.97
N ALA A 28 -31.15 -5.88 -18.19
CA ALA A 28 -29.76 -5.53 -18.50
C ALA A 28 -29.75 -4.71 -19.79
N LYS A 29 -29.49 -3.42 -19.70
CA LYS A 29 -29.12 -2.62 -20.87
C LYS A 29 -27.79 -3.18 -21.38
N GLN A 30 -27.83 -3.87 -22.51
CA GLN A 30 -26.66 -4.19 -23.30
C GLN A 30 -26.01 -2.85 -23.70
N VAL A 31 -24.83 -2.59 -23.20
CA VAL A 31 -23.98 -1.51 -23.70
C VAL A 31 -23.34 -2.05 -24.98
N ASP A 32 -23.80 -1.60 -26.12
CA ASP A 32 -23.12 -1.83 -27.38
C ASP A 32 -21.74 -1.19 -27.33
N VAL A 33 -20.71 -2.00 -27.12
CA VAL A 33 -19.32 -1.60 -27.29
C VAL A 33 -19.05 -1.56 -28.79
N ALA A 34 -19.10 -0.35 -29.36
CA ALA A 34 -18.64 -0.13 -30.73
C ALA A 34 -17.17 -0.63 -30.87
N PRO A 35 -16.78 -1.22 -31.99
CA PRO A 35 -15.41 -1.65 -32.22
C PRO A 35 -14.51 -0.40 -32.26
N GLN A 36 -13.63 -0.29 -31.26
CA GLN A 36 -12.59 0.73 -31.26
C GLN A 36 -11.63 0.41 -32.40
N ALA A 37 -11.54 1.34 -33.32
CA ALA A 37 -10.56 1.36 -34.38
C ALA A 37 -9.16 1.25 -33.76
N GLN A 38 -8.35 0.36 -34.32
CA GLN A 38 -6.92 0.24 -34.03
C GLN A 38 -6.26 1.59 -34.31
N ALA A 39 -5.87 2.27 -33.25
CA ALA A 39 -4.95 3.38 -33.35
C ALA A 39 -3.57 2.79 -33.63
N GLU A 40 -3.06 3.08 -34.80
CA GLU A 40 -1.70 2.81 -35.23
C GLU A 40 -0.75 3.39 -34.20
N ALA A 41 0.21 2.59 -33.77
CA ALA A 41 1.29 3.01 -32.88
C ALA A 41 2.15 4.03 -33.62
N GLU A 42 1.87 5.30 -33.43
CA GLU A 42 2.85 6.35 -33.72
C GLU A 42 3.95 6.22 -32.66
N THR A 43 5.10 5.80 -33.14
CA THR A 43 6.35 5.82 -32.39
C THR A 43 6.71 7.31 -32.21
N GLU A 44 6.17 7.94 -31.19
CA GLU A 44 6.70 9.22 -30.74
C GLU A 44 8.11 8.96 -30.17
N THR A 45 9.07 9.37 -30.95
CA THR A 45 10.45 9.57 -30.49
C THR A 45 10.37 10.59 -29.35
N VAL A 46 10.42 10.09 -28.11
CA VAL A 46 10.58 10.93 -26.94
C VAL A 46 11.95 11.58 -27.07
N ALA A 47 11.96 12.81 -27.60
CA ALA A 47 13.13 13.63 -27.58
C ALA A 47 13.56 13.79 -26.12
N GLU A 48 14.77 13.33 -25.81
CA GLU A 48 15.47 13.62 -24.58
C GLU A 48 15.63 15.14 -24.47
N THR A 49 14.71 15.76 -23.76
CA THR A 49 14.84 17.16 -23.31
C THR A 49 14.42 17.18 -21.86
N SER A 50 15.31 16.77 -20.99
CA SER A 50 15.23 17.13 -19.59
C SER A 50 16.60 17.06 -18.95
N ASP A 51 17.43 18.04 -19.30
CA ASP A 51 18.49 18.50 -18.39
C ASP A 51 17.86 19.47 -17.35
N ALA A 52 16.70 19.13 -16.84
CA ALA A 52 16.22 19.64 -15.58
C ALA A 52 17.01 18.87 -14.53
N ALA A 53 17.95 19.53 -13.85
CA ALA A 53 18.69 18.99 -12.73
C ALA A 53 17.70 18.29 -11.81
N VAL A 54 17.62 16.95 -11.93
CA VAL A 54 16.86 16.11 -10.99
C VAL A 54 17.60 16.35 -9.68
N SER A 55 17.00 17.13 -8.78
CA SER A 55 17.57 17.33 -7.46
C SER A 55 17.73 15.92 -6.86
N GLU A 56 18.98 15.57 -6.54
CA GLU A 56 19.30 14.28 -5.97
C GLU A 56 18.42 14.05 -4.74
N ILE A 57 17.63 12.98 -4.78
CA ILE A 57 16.74 12.65 -3.66
C ILE A 57 17.61 12.13 -2.53
N THR A 58 17.62 12.83 -1.41
CA THR A 58 18.31 12.39 -0.21
C THR A 58 17.72 11.08 0.29
N GLU A 59 18.54 10.04 0.33
CA GLU A 59 18.16 8.73 0.87
C GLU A 59 18.08 8.77 2.39
N MET A 60 17.03 8.21 2.95
CA MET A 60 16.84 8.10 4.40
C MET A 60 17.41 6.79 4.89
N THR A 61 18.58 6.84 5.53
CA THR A 61 19.35 5.65 5.86
C THR A 61 19.69 5.54 7.34
N LEU A 62 19.92 4.31 7.80
CA LEU A 62 20.43 3.98 9.13
C LEU A 62 21.53 2.93 9.06
N GLY A 63 22.44 2.96 10.01
CA GLY A 63 23.50 1.99 10.17
C GLY A 63 24.76 2.35 9.39
N ASN A 64 25.69 1.39 9.36
CA ASN A 64 26.99 1.58 8.70
C ASN A 64 26.85 1.50 7.17
N PRO A 65 27.25 2.52 6.40
CA PRO A 65 27.21 2.48 4.94
C PRO A 65 28.09 1.36 4.35
N ASP A 66 29.08 0.87 5.08
CA ASP A 66 29.97 -0.24 4.65
C ASP A 66 29.47 -1.61 5.12
N ALA A 67 28.30 -1.71 5.76
CA ALA A 67 27.74 -2.98 6.19
C ALA A 67 27.60 -3.96 5.02
N PRO A 68 27.87 -5.26 5.24
CA PRO A 68 27.88 -6.27 4.18
C PRO A 68 26.50 -6.53 3.58
N VAL A 69 25.42 -6.22 4.33
CA VAL A 69 24.06 -6.43 3.88
C VAL A 69 23.36 -5.06 3.74
N LYS A 70 22.76 -4.84 2.57
CA LYS A 70 21.93 -3.67 2.28
C LYS A 70 20.47 -4.08 2.30
N VAL A 71 19.66 -3.40 3.08
CA VAL A 71 18.21 -3.63 3.18
C VAL A 71 17.48 -2.37 2.78
N VAL A 72 16.54 -2.48 1.87
CA VAL A 72 15.66 -1.38 1.46
C VAL A 72 14.24 -1.73 1.85
N GLU A 73 13.60 -0.89 2.63
CA GLU A 73 12.17 -0.96 2.92
C GLU A 73 11.41 0.01 2.01
N TYR A 74 10.42 -0.49 1.30
CA TYR A 74 9.43 0.31 0.60
C TYR A 74 8.15 0.32 1.42
N ALA A 75 7.82 1.44 2.05
CA ALA A 75 6.72 1.53 3.00
C ALA A 75 5.86 2.77 2.81
N SER A 76 4.59 2.67 3.20
CA SER A 76 3.65 3.79 3.22
C SER A 76 3.18 4.08 4.63
N PHE A 77 3.11 5.34 5.00
CA PHE A 77 2.61 5.77 6.31
C PHE A 77 1.13 5.46 6.55
N THR A 78 0.36 5.17 5.50
CA THR A 78 -1.04 4.75 5.60
C THR A 78 -1.23 3.24 5.50
N CYS A 79 -0.15 2.48 5.39
CA CYS A 79 -0.18 1.02 5.35
C CYS A 79 -0.20 0.44 6.77
N SER A 80 -1.26 -0.26 7.14
CA SER A 80 -1.39 -0.87 8.46
C SER A 80 -0.32 -1.93 8.77
N HIS A 81 0.12 -2.69 7.75
CA HIS A 81 1.17 -3.70 7.90
C HIS A 81 2.54 -3.05 8.10
N CYS A 82 2.82 -1.94 7.41
CA CYS A 82 4.04 -1.18 7.62
C CYS A 82 4.09 -0.62 9.06
N GLY A 83 2.96 -0.04 9.53
CA GLY A 83 2.87 0.42 10.90
C GLY A 83 3.04 -0.70 11.93
N ALA A 84 2.49 -1.90 11.71
CA ALA A 84 2.71 -3.04 12.58
C ALA A 84 4.19 -3.44 12.62
N PHE A 85 4.85 -3.50 11.45
CA PHE A 85 6.28 -3.79 11.36
C PHE A 85 7.12 -2.76 12.13
N HIS A 86 6.86 -1.46 11.96
CA HIS A 86 7.60 -0.40 12.64
C HIS A 86 7.42 -0.42 14.16
N ARG A 87 6.24 -0.73 14.67
CA ARG A 87 6.00 -0.82 16.12
C ARG A 87 6.71 -2.00 16.80
N GLU A 88 6.95 -3.07 16.06
CA GLU A 88 7.47 -4.35 16.60
C GLU A 88 8.77 -4.79 15.91
N GLY A 89 8.69 -5.33 14.70
CA GLY A 89 9.80 -5.97 14.01
C GLY A 89 10.96 -5.03 13.69
N PHE A 90 10.68 -3.76 13.37
CA PHE A 90 11.73 -2.78 13.06
C PHE A 90 12.61 -2.48 14.27
N LYS A 91 12.04 -2.45 15.48
CA LYS A 91 12.82 -2.23 16.71
C LYS A 91 13.83 -3.35 16.95
N GLU A 92 13.41 -4.58 16.71
CA GLU A 92 14.30 -5.75 16.80
C GLU A 92 15.36 -5.76 15.70
N LEU A 93 14.95 -5.43 14.46
CA LEU A 93 15.87 -5.30 13.32
C LEU A 93 16.93 -4.23 13.61
N LYS A 94 16.50 -3.08 14.11
CA LYS A 94 17.40 -1.98 14.46
C LYS A 94 18.40 -2.39 15.53
N ALA A 95 17.95 -2.91 16.66
CA ALA A 95 18.80 -3.25 17.78
C ALA A 95 19.80 -4.39 17.47
N ASN A 96 19.36 -5.40 16.72
CA ASN A 96 20.17 -6.61 16.54
C ASN A 96 21.05 -6.60 15.27
N TYR A 97 20.73 -5.73 14.31
CA TYR A 97 21.39 -5.75 12.99
C TYR A 97 21.89 -4.38 12.53
N ILE A 98 21.06 -3.31 12.64
CA ILE A 98 21.46 -1.98 12.17
C ILE A 98 22.48 -1.37 13.14
N ASP A 99 22.14 -1.29 14.43
CA ASP A 99 23.00 -0.68 15.46
C ASP A 99 24.29 -1.50 15.69
N THR A 100 24.28 -2.78 15.31
CA THR A 100 25.46 -3.65 15.37
C THR A 100 26.31 -3.62 14.10
N GLY A 101 25.94 -2.81 13.11
CA GLY A 101 26.71 -2.63 11.86
C GLY A 101 26.62 -3.78 10.86
N LYS A 102 25.70 -4.73 11.04
CA LYS A 102 25.51 -5.87 10.13
C LYS A 102 24.70 -5.50 8.89
N ILE A 103 23.81 -4.49 9.02
CA ILE A 103 22.92 -4.03 7.97
C ILE A 103 23.05 -2.52 7.79
N HIS A 104 23.11 -2.07 6.55
CA HIS A 104 22.79 -0.71 6.14
C HIS A 104 21.35 -0.69 5.66
N PHE A 105 20.49 0.08 6.31
CA PHE A 105 19.07 0.14 6.07
C PHE A 105 18.71 1.44 5.35
N THR A 106 17.88 1.35 4.31
CA THR A 106 17.35 2.48 3.57
C THR A 106 15.82 2.43 3.60
N TYR A 107 15.19 3.54 3.95
CA TYR A 107 13.73 3.70 3.90
C TYR A 107 13.34 4.48 2.65
N ARG A 108 12.39 3.95 1.88
CA ARG A 108 11.82 4.58 0.69
C ARG A 108 10.31 4.63 0.77
N GLU A 109 9.76 5.84 0.74
CA GLU A 109 8.33 6.07 0.84
C GLU A 109 7.58 5.61 -0.42
N VAL A 110 6.42 4.98 -0.20
CA VAL A 110 5.44 4.66 -1.22
C VAL A 110 4.14 5.39 -0.89
N TYR A 111 3.57 6.06 -1.87
CA TYR A 111 2.39 6.90 -1.67
C TYR A 111 1.14 6.20 -2.22
N PHE A 112 0.38 5.54 -1.36
CA PHE A 112 -0.89 4.91 -1.73
C PHE A 112 -2.03 5.93 -1.82
N ASP A 113 -1.89 7.04 -1.09
CA ASP A 113 -2.88 8.10 -1.02
C ASP A 113 -2.24 9.45 -0.63
N ARG A 114 -3.07 10.48 -0.60
CA ARG A 114 -2.63 11.84 -0.29
C ARG A 114 -2.13 11.99 1.15
N ALA A 115 -2.71 11.26 2.09
CA ALA A 115 -2.29 11.31 3.49
C ALA A 115 -0.89 10.72 3.67
N ALA A 116 -0.56 9.62 2.96
CA ALA A 116 0.78 9.06 2.92
C ALA A 116 1.82 10.06 2.42
N LEU A 117 1.49 10.80 1.35
CA LEU A 117 2.37 11.85 0.82
C LEU A 117 2.59 12.97 1.86
N TRP A 118 1.53 13.45 2.51
CA TRP A 118 1.66 14.51 3.51
C TRP A 118 2.47 14.05 4.73
N ALA A 119 2.25 12.84 5.20
CA ALA A 119 3.04 12.25 6.30
C ALA A 119 4.53 12.17 5.94
N SER A 120 4.83 11.76 4.72
CA SER A 120 6.19 11.71 4.17
C SER A 120 6.85 13.09 4.14
N MET A 121 6.13 14.10 3.68
CA MET A 121 6.62 15.50 3.68
C MET A 121 6.95 15.95 5.10
N VAL A 122 6.10 15.64 6.09
CA VAL A 122 6.35 15.96 7.50
C VAL A 122 7.60 15.23 8.01
N ALA A 123 7.75 13.93 7.73
CA ALA A 123 8.92 13.17 8.14
C ALA A 123 10.21 13.75 7.55
N ARG A 124 10.20 14.12 6.28
CA ARG A 124 11.36 14.71 5.58
C ARG A 124 11.71 16.14 6.02
N CYS A 125 10.75 16.90 6.56
CA CYS A 125 11.02 18.24 7.10
C CYS A 125 12.04 18.24 8.25
N GLY A 126 12.22 17.11 8.93
CA GLY A 126 13.20 16.95 9.99
C GLY A 126 14.64 16.74 9.50
N GLY A 127 14.84 16.56 8.19
CA GLY A 127 16.12 16.14 7.62
C GLY A 127 16.50 14.72 8.03
N GLU A 128 17.65 14.25 7.57
CA GLU A 128 18.13 12.87 7.80
C GLU A 128 18.20 12.52 9.29
N GLU A 129 18.66 13.46 10.12
CA GLU A 129 18.88 13.23 11.55
C GLU A 129 17.58 12.96 12.34
N LYS A 130 16.45 13.54 11.90
CA LYS A 130 15.17 13.43 12.61
C LYS A 130 14.16 12.56 11.90
N PHE A 131 14.42 12.18 10.65
CA PHE A 131 13.48 11.43 9.82
C PHE A 131 12.92 10.19 10.54
N PHE A 132 13.80 9.33 11.03
CA PHE A 132 13.37 8.08 11.67
C PHE A 132 12.66 8.32 13.00
N GLY A 133 13.05 9.34 13.77
CA GLY A 133 12.33 9.71 14.99
C GLY A 133 10.92 10.25 14.70
N ILE A 134 10.74 11.01 13.63
CA ILE A 134 9.41 11.47 13.19
C ILE A 134 8.60 10.31 12.63
N THR A 135 9.21 9.41 11.86
CA THR A 135 8.60 8.18 11.35
C THR A 135 8.03 7.32 12.48
N ASP A 136 8.78 7.14 13.56
CA ASP A 136 8.34 6.40 14.77
C ASP A 136 7.11 7.05 15.45
N LEU A 137 6.95 8.37 15.32
CA LEU A 137 5.79 9.07 15.88
C LEU A 137 4.55 8.99 14.98
N ILE A 138 4.75 8.81 13.67
CA ILE A 138 3.65 8.72 12.69
C ILE A 138 3.04 7.31 12.69
N TYR A 139 3.85 6.26 12.87
CA TYR A 139 3.40 4.86 12.92
C TYR A 139 2.81 4.47 14.26
#